data_14c6155b9936e7d9c629e6180077efff
#
_entry.id   14c6155b9936e7d9c629e6180077efff
#
_cell.length_a   1.000
_cell.length_b   1.000
_cell.length_c   1.000
_cell.angle_alpha   90.00
_cell.angle_beta   90.00
_cell.angle_gamma   90.00
#
_symmetry.space_group_name_H-M   'P 1'
#
loop_
_entity.id
_entity.type
_entity.pdbx_description
1 polymer ?
#
loop_
_entity_poly.entity_id
_entity_poly.type
_entity_poly.pdbx_seq_one_letter_code
_entity_poly.pdbx_strand_id
1 'polypeptide(L)'
;MELTRVRALRGPNLWSKHTSVEALVQCDLSQELDLRKSHNGFEQRLRHLFPSVHSNYSANTDTPYTLAHALEETTLSLQIEAGCPVSFSQTTSTPKTGLYQVVIQYTVEQVGRMALRYAQQLCMAALQDTTFDVKQAVAELRELDEDLRLGPSTASIVNAGVARNIPYIRLTEGSLVQLGWGSKQRRIQAAETDASSAIAESIAQDKELTKKLFK
;
A
#
# COMPACT_ATOMS: atom_id res chain seq x y z
N MET A 1 -5.84 9.23 -18.78
CA MET A 1 -4.87 9.14 -17.65
C MET A 1 -3.89 8.02 -17.91
N GLU A 2 -2.59 8.32 -17.84
CA GLU A 2 -1.51 7.38 -18.09
C GLU A 2 -0.55 7.32 -16.89
N LEU A 3 -0.17 6.10 -16.49
CA LEU A 3 0.87 5.87 -15.48
C LEU A 3 2.22 5.80 -16.19
N THR A 4 3.00 6.88 -16.16
CA THR A 4 4.27 6.97 -16.91
C THR A 4 5.45 6.33 -16.19
N ARG A 5 5.41 6.27 -14.87
CA ARG A 5 6.42 5.62 -14.03
C ARG A 5 5.80 5.15 -12.73
N VAL A 6 6.04 3.89 -12.35
CA VAL A 6 5.60 3.32 -11.07
C VAL A 6 6.78 2.65 -10.39
N ARG A 7 7.09 3.07 -9.16
CA ARG A 7 8.16 2.47 -8.34
C ARG A 7 7.68 2.19 -6.91
N ALA A 8 8.28 1.22 -6.25
CA ALA A 8 8.08 0.97 -4.85
C ALA A 8 9.17 1.65 -3.99
N LEU A 9 8.75 2.35 -2.97
CA LEU A 9 9.57 2.92 -1.92
C LEU A 9 9.52 1.99 -0.71
N ARG A 10 10.58 1.20 -0.54
CA ARG A 10 10.63 0.08 0.41
C ARG A 10 11.17 0.51 1.78
N GLY A 11 10.53 1.50 2.40
CA GLY A 11 10.90 2.02 3.71
C GLY A 11 10.62 3.51 3.83
N PRO A 12 11.13 4.19 4.89
CA PRO A 12 11.01 5.63 5.04
C PRO A 12 11.55 6.36 3.82
N ASN A 13 10.83 7.34 3.37
CA ASN A 13 11.07 8.07 2.13
C ASN A 13 10.77 9.57 2.31
N LEU A 14 10.90 10.36 1.26
CA LEU A 14 10.67 11.82 1.31
C LEU A 14 9.23 12.20 1.69
N TRP A 15 8.27 11.29 1.50
CA TRP A 15 6.84 11.56 1.66
C TRP A 15 6.29 11.07 3.00
N SER A 16 6.80 9.92 3.45
CA SER A 16 6.30 9.28 4.66
C SER A 16 7.31 8.31 5.27
N LYS A 17 7.03 7.89 6.50
CA LYS A 17 7.74 6.80 7.17
C LYS A 17 7.31 5.39 6.69
N HIS A 18 6.28 5.32 5.85
CA HIS A 18 5.68 4.07 5.38
C HIS A 18 6.27 3.63 4.04
N THR A 19 6.23 2.33 3.79
CA THR A 19 6.41 1.77 2.44
C THR A 19 5.32 2.31 1.52
N SER A 20 5.66 2.72 0.30
CA SER A 20 4.69 3.35 -0.60
C SER A 20 4.95 2.99 -2.06
N VAL A 21 3.89 2.90 -2.85
CA VAL A 21 3.96 2.97 -4.30
C VAL A 21 3.93 4.44 -4.70
N GLU A 22 4.91 4.86 -5.49
CA GLU A 22 4.96 6.17 -6.12
C GLU A 22 4.69 6.01 -7.61
N ALA A 23 3.76 6.80 -8.12
CA ALA A 23 3.42 6.85 -9.53
C ALA A 23 3.51 8.28 -10.07
N LEU A 24 4.07 8.44 -11.28
CA LEU A 24 3.90 9.65 -12.08
C LEU A 24 2.71 9.45 -13.01
N VAL A 25 1.72 10.31 -12.86
CA VAL A 25 0.42 10.24 -13.52
C VAL A 25 0.29 11.40 -14.49
N GLN A 26 0.22 11.10 -15.78
CA GLN A 26 -0.06 12.10 -16.81
C GLN A 26 -1.57 12.15 -17.02
N CYS A 27 -2.17 13.31 -16.76
CA CYS A 27 -3.56 13.63 -17.08
C CYS A 27 -3.61 14.49 -18.34
N ASP A 28 -4.61 14.26 -19.19
CA ASP A 28 -4.86 15.14 -20.32
C ASP A 28 -5.46 16.47 -19.84
N LEU A 29 -5.38 17.54 -20.64
CA LEU A 29 -5.88 18.86 -20.27
C LEU A 29 -7.35 18.85 -19.82
N SER A 30 -8.18 18.01 -20.44
CA SER A 30 -9.58 17.81 -20.02
C SER A 30 -9.74 17.14 -18.66
N GLN A 31 -8.71 16.42 -18.19
CA GLN A 31 -8.64 15.70 -16.92
C GLN A 31 -7.93 16.49 -15.82
N GLU A 32 -7.32 17.63 -16.16
CA GLU A 32 -6.74 18.60 -15.22
C GLU A 32 -7.79 19.53 -14.61
N LEU A 33 -8.94 19.64 -15.25
CA LEU A 33 -10.03 20.44 -14.74
C LEU A 33 -10.55 19.84 -13.42
N ASP A 34 -11.03 20.70 -12.53
CA ASP A 34 -11.66 20.25 -11.29
C ASP A 34 -12.86 19.34 -11.62
N LEU A 35 -12.70 18.04 -11.38
CA LEU A 35 -13.71 17.02 -11.71
C LEU A 35 -15.04 17.28 -10.98
N ARG A 36 -15.00 18.02 -9.87
CA ARG A 36 -16.21 18.43 -9.13
C ARG A 36 -17.02 19.49 -9.91
N LYS A 37 -16.35 20.27 -10.76
CA LYS A 37 -16.96 21.39 -11.47
C LYS A 37 -17.21 21.11 -12.96
N SER A 38 -16.38 20.31 -13.60
CA SER A 38 -16.33 20.20 -15.06
C SER A 38 -16.84 18.88 -15.62
N HIS A 39 -16.78 17.79 -14.86
CA HIS A 39 -17.25 16.47 -15.30
C HIS A 39 -18.53 16.11 -14.59
N ASN A 40 -19.66 16.59 -15.11
CA ASN A 40 -20.98 16.24 -14.60
C ASN A 40 -21.12 14.75 -14.38
N GLY A 41 -21.19 14.35 -13.10
CA GLY A 41 -21.47 12.99 -12.69
C GLY A 41 -20.28 12.05 -12.48
N PHE A 42 -19.00 12.46 -12.70
CA PHE A 42 -17.86 11.59 -12.44
C PHE A 42 -17.84 11.09 -10.98
N GLU A 43 -17.92 11.99 -10.01
CA GLU A 43 -17.90 11.63 -8.59
C GLU A 43 -19.10 10.75 -8.21
N GLN A 44 -20.27 11.04 -8.76
CA GLN A 44 -21.47 10.22 -8.54
C GLN A 44 -21.31 8.81 -9.12
N ARG A 45 -20.77 8.69 -10.34
CA ARG A 45 -20.50 7.38 -10.95
C ARG A 45 -19.42 6.62 -10.20
N LEU A 46 -18.32 7.28 -9.78
CA LEU A 46 -17.27 6.65 -8.96
C LEU A 46 -17.86 6.11 -7.65
N ARG A 47 -18.67 6.90 -6.95
CA ARG A 47 -19.36 6.46 -5.72
C ARG A 47 -20.42 5.40 -5.97
N HIS A 48 -21.05 5.41 -7.13
CA HIS A 48 -22.00 4.34 -7.51
C HIS A 48 -21.27 3.01 -7.74
N LEU A 49 -20.12 3.04 -8.43
CA LEU A 49 -19.28 1.85 -8.65
C LEU A 49 -18.60 1.39 -7.36
N PHE A 50 -18.13 2.33 -6.54
CA PHE A 50 -17.41 2.04 -5.30
C PHE A 50 -17.88 2.94 -4.14
N PRO A 51 -18.97 2.54 -3.43
CA PRO A 51 -19.52 3.35 -2.33
C PRO A 51 -18.56 3.61 -1.16
N SER A 52 -17.62 2.69 -0.93
CA SER A 52 -16.60 2.79 0.14
C SER A 52 -15.42 3.70 -0.21
N VAL A 53 -15.43 4.39 -1.35
CA VAL A 53 -14.36 5.34 -1.68
C VAL A 53 -14.35 6.48 -0.66
N HIS A 54 -13.22 6.65 0.02
CA HIS A 54 -13.01 7.72 0.99
C HIS A 54 -12.42 8.93 0.26
N SER A 55 -13.11 10.07 0.34
CA SER A 55 -12.59 11.33 -0.16
C SER A 55 -11.97 12.12 0.99
N ASN A 56 -10.67 12.38 0.90
CA ASN A 56 -9.92 13.22 1.83
C ASN A 56 -9.95 14.70 1.40
N TYR A 57 -10.38 14.97 0.19
CA TYR A 57 -10.41 16.33 -0.38
C TYR A 57 -11.73 17.01 -0.07
N SER A 58 -11.68 18.01 0.83
CA SER A 58 -12.85 18.85 1.14
C SER A 58 -13.30 19.64 -0.08
N ALA A 59 -14.62 19.77 -0.24
CA ALA A 59 -15.23 20.59 -1.29
C ALA A 59 -14.82 22.08 -1.24
N ASN A 60 -14.26 22.54 -0.11
CA ASN A 60 -13.89 23.92 0.15
C ASN A 60 -12.40 24.23 -0.06
N THR A 61 -11.63 23.36 -0.69
CA THR A 61 -10.22 23.64 -1.00
C THR A 61 -10.11 24.32 -2.37
N ASP A 62 -9.27 25.36 -2.47
CA ASP A 62 -8.94 26.03 -3.75
C ASP A 62 -8.13 25.12 -4.71
N THR A 63 -7.70 23.96 -4.23
CA THR A 63 -6.95 23.00 -5.02
C THR A 63 -7.89 22.20 -5.93
N PRO A 64 -7.67 22.17 -7.26
CA PRO A 64 -8.51 21.40 -8.18
C PRO A 64 -8.46 19.90 -7.85
N TYR A 65 -9.61 19.27 -7.79
CA TYR A 65 -9.72 17.81 -7.66
C TYR A 65 -9.58 17.17 -9.04
N THR A 66 -8.42 16.64 -9.32
CA THR A 66 -8.08 16.04 -10.62
C THR A 66 -8.23 14.53 -10.62
N LEU A 67 -8.12 13.91 -11.77
CA LEU A 67 -8.15 12.45 -11.91
C LEU A 67 -6.99 11.75 -11.16
N ALA A 68 -5.87 12.45 -10.94
CA ALA A 68 -4.77 11.95 -10.12
C ALA A 68 -5.15 11.85 -8.64
N HIS A 69 -5.94 12.81 -8.12
CA HIS A 69 -6.49 12.75 -6.75
C HIS A 69 -7.51 11.61 -6.61
N ALA A 70 -8.39 11.46 -7.60
CA ALA A 70 -9.33 10.34 -7.61
C ALA A 70 -8.62 8.98 -7.64
N LEU A 71 -7.55 8.85 -8.40
CA LEU A 71 -6.70 7.65 -8.43
C LEU A 71 -6.07 7.37 -7.07
N GLU A 72 -5.54 8.38 -6.40
CA GLU A 72 -4.97 8.28 -5.06
C GLU A 72 -5.98 7.70 -4.06
N GLU A 73 -7.13 8.38 -3.93
CA GLU A 73 -8.20 8.01 -2.99
C GLU A 73 -8.74 6.60 -3.28
N THR A 74 -8.98 6.30 -4.55
CA THR A 74 -9.48 4.99 -4.98
C THR A 74 -8.47 3.88 -4.67
N THR A 75 -7.17 4.13 -4.91
CA THR A 75 -6.11 3.14 -4.62
C THR A 75 -6.01 2.84 -3.13
N LEU A 76 -6.06 3.87 -2.29
CA LEU A 76 -6.04 3.69 -0.83
C LEU A 76 -7.28 2.95 -0.36
N SER A 77 -8.46 3.36 -0.85
CA SER A 77 -9.75 2.77 -0.46
C SER A 77 -9.88 1.31 -0.86
N LEU A 78 -9.39 0.90 -2.05
CA LEU A 78 -9.37 -0.50 -2.47
C LEU A 78 -8.51 -1.37 -1.55
N GLN A 79 -7.35 -0.87 -1.09
CA GLN A 79 -6.52 -1.59 -0.13
C GLN A 79 -7.20 -1.70 1.24
N ILE A 80 -7.85 -0.63 1.72
CA ILE A 80 -8.61 -0.64 2.99
C ILE A 80 -9.75 -1.65 2.92
N GLU A 81 -10.53 -1.67 1.84
CA GLU A 81 -11.64 -2.60 1.64
C GLU A 81 -11.15 -4.06 1.53
N ALA A 82 -9.96 -4.27 0.98
CA ALA A 82 -9.29 -5.57 0.99
C ALA A 82 -8.80 -6.02 2.38
N GLY A 83 -8.79 -5.11 3.37
CA GLY A 83 -8.36 -5.39 4.75
C GLY A 83 -6.91 -5.00 5.05
N CYS A 84 -6.23 -4.28 4.15
CA CYS A 84 -4.87 -3.82 4.38
C CYS A 84 -4.86 -2.64 5.38
N PRO A 85 -3.99 -2.64 6.41
CA PRO A 85 -3.89 -1.54 7.38
C PRO A 85 -3.05 -0.39 6.83
N VAL A 86 -3.60 0.32 5.85
CA VAL A 86 -2.99 1.50 5.21
C VAL A 86 -3.79 2.75 5.54
N SER A 87 -3.13 3.91 5.62
CA SER A 87 -3.78 5.17 5.99
C SER A 87 -3.17 6.39 5.31
N PHE A 88 -2.04 6.25 4.61
CA PHE A 88 -1.34 7.37 4.00
C PHE A 88 -1.45 7.34 2.48
N SER A 89 -1.84 8.46 1.93
CA SER A 89 -1.71 8.77 0.49
C SER A 89 -1.53 10.28 0.30
N GLN A 90 -0.95 10.66 -0.81
CA GLN A 90 -0.73 12.06 -1.17
C GLN A 90 -0.56 12.22 -2.67
N THR A 91 -1.22 13.24 -3.24
CA THR A 91 -1.00 13.70 -4.61
C THR A 91 -0.38 15.09 -4.60
N THR A 92 0.64 15.28 -5.41
CA THR A 92 1.35 16.56 -5.56
C THR A 92 1.49 16.90 -7.04
N SER A 93 1.20 18.15 -7.40
CA SER A 93 1.48 18.65 -8.75
C SER A 93 2.98 18.74 -8.99
N THR A 94 3.42 18.47 -10.21
CA THR A 94 4.81 18.70 -10.63
C THR A 94 4.93 20.02 -11.39
N PRO A 95 6.15 20.53 -11.64
CA PRO A 95 6.33 21.72 -12.49
C PRO A 95 5.84 21.54 -13.93
N LYS A 96 5.66 20.29 -14.39
CA LYS A 96 5.12 19.99 -15.72
C LYS A 96 3.59 19.91 -15.64
N THR A 97 2.90 20.72 -16.41
CA THR A 97 1.44 20.75 -16.53
C THR A 97 0.88 19.37 -16.85
N GLY A 98 -0.17 18.95 -16.15
CA GLY A 98 -0.83 17.65 -16.31
C GLY A 98 -0.07 16.46 -15.73
N LEU A 99 1.12 16.66 -15.17
CA LEU A 99 1.89 15.60 -14.55
C LEU A 99 1.81 15.72 -13.03
N TYR A 100 1.30 14.66 -12.40
CA TYR A 100 1.14 14.55 -10.96
C TYR A 100 2.00 13.44 -10.39
N GLN A 101 2.46 13.63 -9.17
CA GLN A 101 3.11 12.60 -8.37
C GLN A 101 2.13 12.09 -7.32
N VAL A 102 1.82 10.81 -7.37
CA VAL A 102 0.89 10.13 -6.48
C VAL A 102 1.67 9.13 -5.65
N VAL A 103 1.53 9.20 -4.32
CA VAL A 103 2.22 8.33 -3.37
C VAL A 103 1.19 7.68 -2.47
N ILE A 104 1.14 6.36 -2.44
CA ILE A 104 0.15 5.60 -1.68
C ILE A 104 0.87 4.53 -0.85
N GLN A 105 0.57 4.48 0.43
CA GLN A 105 1.06 3.45 1.34
C GLN A 105 0.63 2.06 0.88
N TYR A 106 1.49 1.06 1.12
CA TYR A 106 1.16 -0.36 1.02
C TYR A 106 1.73 -1.14 2.22
N THR A 107 1.15 -2.29 2.50
CA THR A 107 1.72 -3.30 3.41
C THR A 107 2.48 -4.37 2.64
N VAL A 108 1.95 -4.77 1.49
CA VAL A 108 2.56 -5.71 0.54
C VAL A 108 2.70 -5.00 -0.81
N GLU A 109 3.92 -4.99 -1.39
CA GLU A 109 4.22 -4.23 -2.62
C GLU A 109 3.33 -4.66 -3.79
N GLN A 110 3.14 -5.96 -3.96
CA GLN A 110 2.33 -6.52 -5.06
C GLN A 110 0.86 -6.07 -4.95
N VAL A 111 0.32 -6.05 -3.72
CA VAL A 111 -1.04 -5.57 -3.45
C VAL A 111 -1.18 -4.08 -3.77
N GLY A 112 -0.22 -3.25 -3.31
CA GLY A 112 -0.22 -1.81 -3.61
C GLY A 112 -0.15 -1.51 -5.11
N ARG A 113 0.68 -2.26 -5.85
CA ARG A 113 0.79 -2.11 -7.31
C ARG A 113 -0.48 -2.59 -8.05
N MET A 114 -1.10 -3.66 -7.57
CA MET A 114 -2.34 -4.19 -8.15
C MET A 114 -3.51 -3.25 -7.87
N ALA A 115 -3.62 -2.73 -6.64
CA ALA A 115 -4.62 -1.75 -6.26
C ALA A 115 -4.53 -0.48 -7.10
N LEU A 116 -3.31 0.02 -7.38
CA LEU A 116 -3.11 1.18 -8.27
C LEU A 116 -3.63 0.93 -9.69
N ARG A 117 -3.41 -0.27 -10.24
CA ARG A 117 -3.93 -0.64 -11.57
C ARG A 117 -5.44 -0.74 -11.59
N TYR A 118 -6.04 -1.35 -10.57
CA TYR A 118 -7.50 -1.43 -10.46
C TYR A 118 -8.13 -0.06 -10.25
N ALA A 119 -7.52 0.80 -9.44
CA ALA A 119 -7.97 2.18 -9.28
C ALA A 119 -7.93 2.96 -10.58
N GLN A 120 -6.89 2.77 -11.40
CA GLN A 120 -6.83 3.38 -12.73
C GLN A 120 -7.99 2.93 -13.62
N GLN A 121 -8.27 1.62 -13.67
CA GLN A 121 -9.37 1.07 -14.46
C GLN A 121 -10.73 1.56 -13.95
N LEU A 122 -10.92 1.59 -12.62
CA LEU A 122 -12.15 2.07 -11.99
C LEU A 122 -12.39 3.57 -12.25
N CYS A 123 -11.36 4.41 -12.12
CA CYS A 123 -11.45 5.84 -12.45
C CYS A 123 -11.79 6.05 -13.94
N MET A 124 -11.19 5.26 -14.82
CA MET A 124 -11.50 5.34 -16.26
C MET A 124 -12.90 4.84 -16.56
N ALA A 125 -13.39 3.79 -15.89
CA ALA A 125 -14.77 3.32 -16.01
C ALA A 125 -15.77 4.41 -15.55
N ALA A 126 -15.50 5.07 -14.42
CA ALA A 126 -16.32 6.19 -13.95
C ALA A 126 -16.30 7.39 -14.90
N LEU A 127 -15.16 7.66 -15.56
CA LEU A 127 -15.04 8.74 -16.55
C LEU A 127 -15.83 8.44 -17.82
N GLN A 128 -15.77 7.18 -18.30
CA GLN A 128 -16.38 6.71 -19.55
C GLN A 128 -17.81 6.20 -19.39
N ASP A 129 -18.34 6.22 -18.16
CA ASP A 129 -19.67 5.67 -17.82
C ASP A 129 -19.81 4.18 -18.19
N THR A 130 -18.78 3.40 -17.85
CA THR A 130 -18.74 1.95 -18.07
C THR A 130 -18.74 1.19 -16.75
N THR A 131 -18.96 -0.11 -16.79
CA THR A 131 -18.96 -0.97 -15.60
C THR A 131 -17.56 -1.39 -15.19
N PHE A 132 -17.37 -1.62 -13.89
CA PHE A 132 -16.18 -2.22 -13.31
C PHE A 132 -16.58 -3.11 -12.13
N ASP A 133 -16.06 -4.33 -12.06
CA ASP A 133 -16.36 -5.25 -10.96
C ASP A 133 -15.43 -5.00 -9.75
N VAL A 134 -15.85 -4.07 -8.90
CA VAL A 134 -15.11 -3.72 -7.67
C VAL A 134 -15.07 -4.91 -6.70
N LYS A 135 -16.11 -5.73 -6.63
CA LYS A 135 -16.16 -6.87 -5.69
C LYS A 135 -15.10 -7.90 -6.05
N GLN A 136 -14.97 -8.22 -7.33
CA GLN A 136 -13.93 -9.11 -7.80
C GLN A 136 -12.53 -8.52 -7.55
N ALA A 137 -12.31 -7.25 -7.89
CA ALA A 137 -11.04 -6.58 -7.67
C ALA A 137 -10.61 -6.59 -6.19
N VAL A 138 -11.54 -6.31 -5.27
CA VAL A 138 -11.30 -6.37 -3.82
C VAL A 138 -11.02 -7.81 -3.36
N ALA A 139 -11.75 -8.80 -3.88
CA ALA A 139 -11.51 -10.21 -3.53
C ALA A 139 -10.11 -10.66 -3.95
N GLU A 140 -9.68 -10.33 -5.16
CA GLU A 140 -8.33 -10.65 -5.67
C GLU A 140 -7.22 -9.94 -4.88
N LEU A 141 -7.44 -8.68 -4.48
CA LEU A 141 -6.50 -7.95 -3.62
C LEU A 141 -6.38 -8.59 -2.23
N ARG A 142 -7.50 -9.06 -1.67
CA ARG A 142 -7.53 -9.75 -0.38
C ARG A 142 -6.81 -11.09 -0.43
N GLU A 143 -7.08 -11.91 -1.44
CA GLU A 143 -6.40 -13.18 -1.66
C GLU A 143 -4.89 -12.97 -1.80
N LEU A 144 -4.47 -12.00 -2.63
CA LEU A 144 -3.06 -11.66 -2.81
C LEU A 144 -2.40 -11.17 -1.51
N ASP A 145 -3.12 -10.37 -0.69
CA ASP A 145 -2.61 -9.94 0.62
C ASP A 145 -2.46 -11.13 1.58
N GLU A 146 -3.45 -12.01 1.64
CA GLU A 146 -3.43 -13.20 2.50
C GLU A 146 -2.27 -14.14 2.16
N ASP A 147 -1.98 -14.31 0.89
CA ASP A 147 -0.88 -15.15 0.41
C ASP A 147 0.50 -14.55 0.72
N LEU A 148 0.62 -13.24 0.63
CA LEU A 148 1.91 -12.55 0.67
C LEU A 148 2.22 -11.81 1.98
N ARG A 149 1.22 -11.55 2.83
CA ARG A 149 1.44 -10.84 4.10
C ARG A 149 2.37 -11.60 5.03
N LEU A 150 3.02 -10.86 5.90
CA LEU A 150 3.84 -11.46 6.95
C LEU A 150 2.95 -12.30 7.88
N GLY A 151 3.42 -13.49 8.22
CA GLY A 151 2.77 -14.32 9.24
C GLY A 151 2.65 -13.58 10.59
N PRO A 152 1.70 -14.00 11.47
CA PRO A 152 1.31 -13.21 12.64
C PRO A 152 2.46 -12.91 13.60
N SER A 153 3.39 -13.83 13.80
CA SER A 153 4.55 -13.62 14.68
C SER A 153 5.48 -12.53 14.14
N THR A 154 5.88 -12.64 12.87
CA THR A 154 6.75 -11.64 12.22
C THR A 154 6.05 -10.30 12.11
N ALA A 155 4.78 -10.27 11.75
CA ALA A 155 3.98 -9.04 11.67
C ALA A 155 3.91 -8.32 13.03
N SER A 156 3.70 -9.04 14.12
CA SER A 156 3.66 -8.46 15.48
C SER A 156 4.99 -7.80 15.85
N ILE A 157 6.10 -8.43 15.55
CA ILE A 157 7.44 -7.87 15.83
C ILE A 157 7.69 -6.62 14.96
N VAL A 158 7.38 -6.69 13.66
CA VAL A 158 7.53 -5.57 12.73
C VAL A 158 6.67 -4.39 13.18
N ASN A 159 5.40 -4.61 13.51
CA ASN A 159 4.49 -3.57 13.97
C ASN A 159 4.96 -2.93 15.28
N ALA A 160 5.50 -3.71 16.21
CA ALA A 160 6.11 -3.17 17.42
C ALA A 160 7.35 -2.30 17.14
N GLY A 161 8.13 -2.65 16.11
CA GLY A 161 9.23 -1.84 15.61
C GLY A 161 8.75 -0.53 14.99
N VAL A 162 7.76 -0.59 14.10
CA VAL A 162 7.14 0.59 13.46
C VAL A 162 6.56 1.56 14.49
N ALA A 163 5.87 1.04 15.52
CA ALA A 163 5.34 1.85 16.61
C ALA A 163 6.43 2.62 17.39
N ARG A 164 7.66 2.13 17.34
CA ARG A 164 8.86 2.77 17.95
C ARG A 164 9.69 3.58 16.95
N ASN A 165 9.15 3.83 15.76
CA ASN A 165 9.83 4.50 14.65
C ASN A 165 11.11 3.77 14.19
N ILE A 166 11.18 2.44 14.36
CA ILE A 166 12.27 1.63 13.81
C ILE A 166 11.91 1.30 12.36
N PRO A 167 12.71 1.73 11.39
CA PRO A 167 12.47 1.39 9.98
C PRO A 167 12.68 -0.09 9.74
N TYR A 168 11.95 -0.65 8.78
CA TYR A 168 12.12 -2.03 8.39
C TYR A 168 12.16 -2.21 6.87
N ILE A 169 12.77 -3.28 6.43
CA ILE A 169 12.75 -3.76 5.04
C ILE A 169 12.52 -5.26 5.05
N ARG A 170 11.56 -5.73 4.26
CA ARG A 170 11.40 -7.14 3.94
C ARG A 170 12.45 -7.52 2.90
N LEU A 171 13.30 -8.49 3.20
CA LEU A 171 14.45 -8.85 2.36
C LEU A 171 14.12 -9.93 1.33
N THR A 172 13.08 -10.73 1.58
CA THR A 172 12.60 -11.80 0.68
C THR A 172 11.08 -11.78 0.62
N GLU A 173 10.48 -12.59 -0.24
CA GLU A 173 9.03 -12.82 -0.25
C GLU A 173 8.54 -13.60 0.99
N GLY A 174 9.46 -14.26 1.69
CA GLY A 174 9.18 -14.95 2.95
C GLY A 174 9.13 -14.03 4.17
N SER A 175 9.49 -14.56 5.34
CA SER A 175 9.42 -13.88 6.64
C SER A 175 10.71 -13.18 7.05
N LEU A 176 11.74 -13.13 6.20
CA LEU A 176 13.01 -12.47 6.52
C LEU A 176 12.87 -10.96 6.44
N VAL A 177 13.01 -10.29 7.58
CA VAL A 177 12.88 -8.84 7.74
C VAL A 177 14.11 -8.28 8.43
N GLN A 178 14.60 -7.14 7.95
CA GLN A 178 15.60 -6.32 8.63
C GLN A 178 14.90 -5.15 9.34
N LEU A 179 15.21 -4.97 10.60
CA LEU A 179 14.82 -3.83 11.43
C LEU A 179 16.01 -2.92 11.65
N GLY A 180 15.82 -1.61 11.48
CA GLY A 180 16.90 -0.61 11.62
C GLY A 180 17.92 -0.61 10.48
N TRP A 181 18.94 0.23 10.64
CA TRP A 181 19.98 0.48 9.65
C TRP A 181 21.39 0.40 10.25
N GLY A 182 22.35 0.15 9.38
CA GLY A 182 23.78 0.19 9.71
C GLY A 182 24.17 -0.81 10.79
N SER A 183 25.06 -0.43 11.71
CA SER A 183 25.60 -1.31 12.74
C SER A 183 24.58 -1.75 13.80
N LYS A 184 23.44 -1.06 13.91
CA LYS A 184 22.36 -1.38 14.85
C LYS A 184 21.22 -2.20 14.23
N GLN A 185 21.33 -2.53 12.94
CA GLN A 185 20.32 -3.37 12.28
C GLN A 185 20.21 -4.73 12.96
N ARG A 186 19.00 -5.30 12.95
CA ARG A 186 18.73 -6.67 13.36
C ARG A 186 17.88 -7.35 12.30
N ARG A 187 18.14 -8.62 12.10
CA ARG A 187 17.34 -9.45 11.19
C ARG A 187 16.49 -10.41 11.98
N ILE A 188 15.28 -10.61 11.53
CA ILE A 188 14.35 -11.58 12.09
C ILE A 188 13.82 -12.46 10.95
N GLN A 189 13.56 -13.72 11.27
CA GLN A 189 12.87 -14.65 10.39
C GLN A 189 11.87 -15.42 11.22
N ALA A 190 10.57 -15.31 10.91
CA ALA A 190 9.51 -15.76 11.79
C ALA A 190 9.63 -15.14 13.19
N ALA A 191 9.94 -15.93 14.22
CA ALA A 191 10.16 -15.47 15.59
C ALA A 191 11.64 -15.51 16.01
N GLU A 192 12.55 -15.83 15.10
CA GLU A 192 13.97 -15.92 15.34
C GLU A 192 14.68 -14.62 15.01
N THR A 193 15.85 -14.42 15.63
CA THR A 193 16.70 -13.26 15.40
C THR A 193 18.08 -13.69 14.92
N ASP A 194 18.85 -12.75 14.37
CA ASP A 194 20.25 -12.96 14.00
C ASP A 194 21.19 -13.29 15.18
N ALA A 195 20.66 -13.25 16.40
CA ALA A 195 21.34 -13.69 17.62
C ALA A 195 20.86 -15.08 18.12
N SER A 196 19.87 -15.70 17.45
CA SER A 196 19.40 -17.03 17.82
C SER A 196 20.41 -18.09 17.41
N SER A 197 20.67 -19.06 18.31
CA SER A 197 21.53 -20.19 18.01
C SER A 197 20.75 -21.28 17.27
N ALA A 198 21.29 -21.77 16.15
CA ALA A 198 20.70 -22.90 15.41
C ALA A 198 20.57 -24.15 16.28
N ILE A 199 21.49 -24.35 17.25
CA ILE A 199 21.41 -25.46 18.20
C ILE A 199 20.24 -25.26 19.17
N ALA A 200 20.05 -24.04 19.69
CA ALA A 200 18.94 -23.72 20.58
C ALA A 200 17.58 -23.86 19.86
N GLU A 201 17.53 -23.45 18.60
CA GLU A 201 16.35 -23.63 17.74
C GLU A 201 16.01 -25.10 17.55
N SER A 202 17.01 -25.91 17.16
CA SER A 202 16.82 -27.37 16.98
C SER A 202 16.31 -28.06 18.26
N ILE A 203 16.83 -27.66 19.43
CA ILE A 203 16.37 -28.15 20.72
C ILE A 203 14.93 -27.72 21.00
N ALA A 204 14.60 -26.46 20.75
CA ALA A 204 13.26 -25.91 21.01
C ALA A 204 12.18 -26.51 20.11
N GLN A 205 12.52 -26.92 18.90
CA GLN A 205 11.62 -27.59 17.96
C GLN A 205 11.36 -29.04 18.30
N ASP A 206 12.32 -29.74 18.98
CA ASP A 206 12.19 -31.13 19.42
C ASP A 206 11.71 -31.19 20.86
N LYS A 207 10.40 -31.45 21.04
CA LYS A 207 9.77 -31.56 22.38
C LYS A 207 10.33 -32.70 23.22
N GLU A 208 10.75 -33.81 22.60
CA GLU A 208 11.32 -34.94 23.33
C GLU A 208 12.74 -34.64 23.82
N LEU A 209 13.55 -34.03 22.95
CA LEU A 209 14.89 -33.58 23.30
C LEU A 209 14.84 -32.53 24.40
N THR A 210 13.96 -31.56 24.28
CA THR A 210 13.73 -30.53 25.31
C THR A 210 13.37 -31.14 26.65
N LYS A 211 12.46 -32.13 26.71
CA LYS A 211 12.10 -32.84 27.94
C LYS A 211 13.28 -33.61 28.54
N LYS A 212 14.16 -34.19 27.71
CA LYS A 212 15.33 -34.91 28.20
C LYS A 212 16.35 -33.97 28.83
N LEU A 213 16.52 -32.77 28.29
CA LEU A 213 17.48 -31.75 28.78
C LEU A 213 17.01 -31.08 30.10
N PHE A 214 15.70 -31.10 30.38
CA PHE A 214 15.11 -30.55 31.62
C PHE A 214 14.82 -31.60 32.72
N LYS A 215 15.28 -32.83 32.53
CA LYS A 215 15.26 -33.88 33.56
C LYS A 215 16.60 -33.93 34.29
#